data_3785db87ba9eec8a4d963dcd4508f8f0
#
_entry.id   3785db87ba9eec8a4d963dcd4508f8f0
#
_cell.length_a   1.000
_cell.length_b   1.000
_cell.length_c   1.000
_cell.angle_alpha   90.00
_cell.angle_beta   90.00
_cell.angle_gamma   90.00
#
_symmetry.space_group_name_H-M   'P 1'
#
loop_
_entity.id
_entity.type
_entity.pdbx_description
1 polymer ?
#
loop_
_entity_poly.entity_id
_entity_poly.type
_entity_poly.pdbx_seq_one_letter_code
_entity_poly.pdbx_strand_id
1 'polypeptide(L)'
;MKKIFTLLLLSSFTLVSEAQIIKTSLTLTVRDELGNTVEGATVMLFENDADYASEKNAVAEGITDKKGVIKFKDIKSVSFLVIARKGDKDNSGGGEQIGKLEANKFNKATIVIQ
;
A
#
# COMPACT_ATOMS: atom_id res chain seq x y z
N MET A 1 -32.33 47.90 -11.56
CA MET A 1 -32.04 47.44 -11.28
C MET A 1 -31.68 46.58 -10.89
N LYS A 2 -31.53 46.45 -10.84
CA LYS A 2 -31.20 45.77 -10.45
C LYS A 2 -30.78 44.69 -10.19
N LYS A 3 -30.61 44.44 -10.18
CA LYS A 3 -30.19 43.56 -9.93
C LYS A 3 -29.67 42.58 -9.66
N ILE A 4 -29.56 42.45 -9.65
CA ILE A 4 -28.96 41.69 -9.42
C ILE A 4 -28.50 40.77 -9.08
N PHE A 5 -28.50 40.53 -9.05
CA PHE A 5 -27.89 39.61 -8.78
C PHE A 5 -27.57 38.64 -8.44
N THR A 6 -27.72 38.63 -8.65
CA THR A 6 -27.31 37.80 -8.37
C THR A 6 -26.83 36.88 -8.22
N LEU A 7 -26.83 36.81 -8.41
CA LEU A 7 -26.19 35.95 -8.28
C LEU A 7 -25.63 35.13 -8.03
N LEU A 8 -25.64 35.11 -8.08
CA LEU A 8 -24.99 34.40 -7.79
C LEU A 8 -24.66 33.56 -7.45
N LEU A 9 -24.90 33.34 -7.46
CA LEU A 9 -24.55 32.57 -7.02
C LEU A 9 -24.15 31.70 -6.92
N LEU A 10 -24.21 31.44 -7.24
CA LEU A 10 -23.73 30.67 -7.04
C LEU A 10 -23.10 29.91 -6.94
N SER A 11 -23.16 29.91 -7.10
CA SER A 11 -22.46 29.29 -6.88
C SER A 11 -21.99 28.54 -6.51
N SER A 12 -22.15 28.46 -6.50
CA SER A 12 -21.61 27.75 -6.03
C SER A 12 -21.42 26.86 -5.70
N PHE A 13 -21.64 26.56 -5.82
CA PHE A 13 -21.33 25.69 -5.38
C PHE A 13 -20.97 24.72 -5.42
N THR A 14 -20.98 24.68 -5.74
CA THR A 14 -20.58 23.85 -5.79
C THR A 14 -19.94 23.07 -5.65
N LEU A 15 -19.81 23.10 -5.57
CA LEU A 15 -19.12 22.46 -5.34
C LEU A 15 -18.67 21.63 -4.98
N VAL A 16 -18.76 21.46 -4.93
CA VAL A 16 -18.38 20.61 -4.53
C VAL A 16 -17.97 19.84 -4.32
N SER A 17 -17.83 19.63 -4.21
CA SER A 17 -17.36 18.80 -3.89
C SER A 17 -16.96 17.74 -4.38
N GLU A 18 -16.12 17.54 -4.60
CA GLU A 18 -15.73 16.41 -4.96
C GLU A 18 -15.19 15.76 -3.91
N ALA A 19 -15.90 14.87 -3.40
CA ALA A 19 -15.42 13.99 -2.42
C ALA A 19 -14.20 13.35 -2.96
N GLN A 20 -13.13 13.37 -2.24
CA GLN A 20 -11.98 12.63 -2.61
C GLN A 20 -12.25 11.16 -2.46
N ILE A 21 -11.98 10.41 -3.49
CA ILE A 21 -12.08 8.96 -3.43
C ILE A 21 -10.74 8.44 -2.93
N ILE A 22 -10.77 7.82 -1.75
CA ILE A 22 -9.58 7.18 -1.21
C ILE A 22 -9.54 5.77 -1.75
N LYS A 23 -8.49 5.44 -2.46
CA LYS A 23 -8.30 4.10 -2.98
C LYS A 23 -7.58 3.25 -1.95
N THR A 24 -7.79 1.93 -2.03
CA THR A 24 -7.14 1.01 -1.12
C THR A 24 -5.63 1.03 -1.35
N SER A 25 -4.88 1.23 -0.29
CA SER A 25 -3.42 1.22 -0.36
C SER A 25 -2.85 0.41 0.79
N LEU A 26 -1.60 -0.03 0.62
CA LEU A 26 -0.88 -0.77 1.63
C LEU A 26 0.51 -0.17 1.77
N THR A 27 0.85 0.25 2.98
CA THR A 27 2.19 0.74 3.30
C THR A 27 2.88 -0.33 4.12
N LEU A 28 3.99 -0.83 3.62
CA LEU A 28 4.78 -1.85 4.32
C LEU A 28 6.07 -1.22 4.82
N THR A 29 6.43 -1.56 6.06
CA THR A 29 7.74 -1.23 6.62
C THR A 29 8.49 -2.54 6.77
N VAL A 30 9.70 -2.60 6.25
CA VAL A 30 10.56 -3.76 6.40
C VAL A 30 11.58 -3.48 7.50
N ARG A 31 11.67 -4.38 8.46
CA ARG A 31 12.61 -4.29 9.56
C ARG A 31 13.43 -5.57 9.65
N ASP A 32 14.60 -5.48 10.24
CA ASP A 32 15.38 -6.67 10.54
C ASP A 32 14.99 -7.19 11.94
N GLU A 33 15.61 -8.26 12.37
CA GLU A 33 15.30 -8.89 13.64
C GLU A 33 15.65 -8.05 14.86
N LEU A 34 16.47 -7.03 14.66
CA LEU A 34 16.81 -6.09 15.74
C LEU A 34 15.86 -4.88 15.78
N GLY A 35 14.91 -4.83 14.84
CA GLY A 35 13.94 -3.75 14.77
C GLY A 35 14.38 -2.58 13.91
N ASN A 36 15.55 -2.64 13.28
CA ASN A 36 16.01 -1.57 12.40
C ASN A 36 15.27 -1.62 11.08
N THR A 37 14.95 -0.47 10.53
CA THR A 37 14.34 -0.39 9.21
C THR A 37 15.36 -0.73 8.13
N VAL A 38 14.90 -1.32 7.04
CA VAL A 38 15.77 -1.84 5.98
C VAL A 38 15.50 -1.11 4.67
N GLU A 39 16.47 -0.30 4.25
CA GLU A 39 16.44 0.35 2.95
C GLU A 39 16.84 -0.65 1.87
N GLY A 40 16.21 -0.54 0.69
CA GLY A 40 16.63 -1.35 -0.45
C GLY A 40 16.16 -2.79 -0.43
N ALA A 41 15.17 -3.11 0.40
CA ALA A 41 14.60 -4.45 0.40
C ALA A 41 13.61 -4.57 -0.77
N THR A 42 13.70 -5.67 -1.50
CA THR A 42 12.74 -5.98 -2.55
C THR A 42 11.50 -6.59 -1.93
N VAL A 43 10.32 -6.09 -2.31
CA VAL A 43 9.04 -6.57 -1.78
C VAL A 43 8.15 -6.94 -2.94
N MET A 44 7.56 -8.14 -2.88
CA MET A 44 6.62 -8.63 -3.89
C MET A 44 5.35 -9.11 -3.21
N LEU A 45 4.20 -8.79 -3.80
CA LEU A 45 2.89 -9.23 -3.31
C LEU A 45 2.29 -10.23 -4.27
N PHE A 46 1.67 -11.27 -3.72
CA PHE A 46 1.01 -12.34 -4.48
C PHE A 46 -0.40 -12.56 -3.94
N GLU A 47 -1.31 -12.96 -4.82
CA GLU A 47 -2.69 -13.23 -4.42
C GLU A 47 -2.98 -14.69 -4.18
N ASN A 48 -2.10 -15.60 -4.59
CA ASN A 48 -2.35 -17.03 -4.42
C ASN A 48 -1.05 -17.78 -4.15
N ASP A 49 -1.21 -19.01 -3.64
CA ASP A 49 -0.08 -19.83 -3.21
C ASP A 49 0.82 -20.25 -4.38
N ALA A 50 0.23 -20.54 -5.54
CA ALA A 50 1.02 -21.02 -6.67
C ALA A 50 1.99 -19.96 -7.16
N ASP A 51 1.53 -18.72 -7.30
CA ASP A 51 2.36 -17.62 -7.75
C ASP A 51 3.42 -17.28 -6.70
N TYR A 52 3.02 -17.31 -5.43
CA TYR A 52 3.95 -17.08 -4.33
C TYR A 52 5.07 -18.13 -4.33
N ALA A 53 4.71 -19.41 -4.45
CA ALA A 53 5.70 -20.49 -4.42
C ALA A 53 6.66 -20.42 -5.60
N SER A 54 6.17 -20.05 -6.77
CA SER A 54 7.01 -19.94 -7.97
C SER A 54 7.68 -18.57 -8.10
N GLU A 55 7.29 -17.61 -7.27
CA GLU A 55 7.74 -16.22 -7.31
C GLU A 55 7.50 -15.58 -8.69
N LYS A 56 6.33 -15.88 -9.25
CA LYS A 56 5.92 -15.36 -10.55
C LYS A 56 4.58 -14.66 -10.43
N ASN A 57 4.34 -13.75 -11.37
CA ASN A 57 3.06 -13.04 -11.45
C ASN A 57 2.74 -12.23 -10.18
N ALA A 58 3.75 -11.61 -9.59
CA ALA A 58 3.52 -10.70 -8.48
C ALA A 58 2.56 -9.61 -8.94
N VAL A 59 1.55 -9.32 -8.13
CA VAL A 59 0.57 -8.29 -8.48
C VAL A 59 1.10 -6.89 -8.19
N ALA A 60 2.14 -6.79 -7.39
CA ALA A 60 2.82 -5.53 -7.12
C ALA A 60 4.21 -5.85 -6.59
N GLU A 61 5.17 -4.99 -6.91
CA GLU A 61 6.52 -5.16 -6.38
C GLU A 61 7.25 -3.82 -6.38
N GLY A 62 8.29 -3.73 -5.58
CA GLY A 62 9.12 -2.55 -5.50
C GLY A 62 10.21 -2.71 -4.46
N ILE A 63 10.83 -1.59 -4.13
CA ILE A 63 12.00 -1.56 -3.25
C ILE A 63 11.74 -0.53 -2.15
N THR A 64 12.09 -0.87 -0.90
CA THR A 64 11.88 0.03 0.22
C THR A 64 12.80 1.25 0.12
N ASP A 65 12.30 2.38 0.62
CA ASP A 65 13.02 3.66 0.62
C ASP A 65 13.99 3.73 1.81
N LYS A 66 14.56 4.91 2.03
CA LYS A 66 15.54 5.12 3.11
C LYS A 66 14.99 4.84 4.49
N LYS A 67 13.67 4.89 4.66
CA LYS A 67 13.02 4.61 5.94
C LYS A 67 12.54 3.19 6.03
N GLY A 68 12.86 2.35 5.06
CA GLY A 68 12.42 0.96 5.02
C GLY A 68 10.98 0.80 4.63
N VAL A 69 10.39 1.79 3.95
CA VAL A 69 8.98 1.84 3.66
C VAL A 69 8.73 1.71 2.17
N ILE A 70 7.68 0.97 1.81
CA ILE A 70 7.18 0.93 0.45
C ILE A 70 5.66 1.03 0.50
N LYS A 71 5.10 1.80 -0.43
CA LYS A 71 3.66 2.00 -0.50
C LYS A 71 3.13 1.51 -1.83
N PHE A 72 2.13 0.63 -1.76
CA PHE A 72 1.41 0.15 -2.93
C PHE A 72 0.05 0.82 -2.97
N LYS A 73 -0.22 1.56 -4.05
CA LYS A 73 -1.46 2.31 -4.20
C LYS A 73 -2.42 1.58 -5.12
N ASP A 74 -3.71 1.78 -4.87
CA ASP A 74 -4.77 1.32 -5.76
C ASP A 74 -4.68 -0.19 -6.01
N ILE A 75 -4.62 -0.94 -4.91
CA ILE A 75 -4.58 -2.40 -4.97
C ILE A 75 -5.88 -2.98 -4.44
N LYS A 76 -6.10 -4.26 -4.71
CA LYS A 76 -7.34 -4.94 -4.30
C LYS A 76 -7.43 -5.07 -2.78
N SER A 77 -8.67 -5.06 -2.29
CA SER A 77 -8.96 -5.28 -0.88
C SER A 77 -9.07 -6.77 -0.61
N VAL A 78 -7.93 -7.46 -0.66
CA VAL A 78 -7.82 -8.91 -0.42
C VAL A 78 -6.63 -9.15 0.49
N SER A 79 -6.43 -10.40 0.90
CA SER A 79 -5.21 -10.77 1.60
C SER A 79 -4.12 -11.04 0.57
N PHE A 80 -2.88 -10.83 0.97
CA PHE A 80 -1.73 -11.02 0.10
C PHE A 80 -0.69 -11.90 0.78
N LEU A 81 0.01 -12.67 -0.03
CA LEU A 81 1.25 -13.29 0.40
C LEU A 81 2.38 -12.34 0.01
N VAL A 82 3.41 -12.25 0.84
CA VAL A 82 4.46 -11.27 0.63
C VAL A 82 5.83 -11.92 0.72
N ILE A 83 6.72 -11.53 -0.19
CA ILE A 83 8.14 -11.87 -0.13
C ILE A 83 8.89 -10.56 0.02
N ALA A 84 9.73 -10.47 1.04
CA ALA A 84 10.62 -9.35 1.26
C ALA A 84 12.04 -9.88 1.40
N ARG A 85 12.98 -9.27 0.70
CA ARG A 85 14.39 -9.73 0.69
C ARG A 85 15.36 -8.58 0.66
N LYS A 86 16.47 -8.78 1.35
CA LYS A 86 17.62 -7.89 1.26
C LYS A 86 18.88 -8.75 1.44
N GLY A 87 19.62 -8.92 0.33
CA GLY A 87 20.77 -9.84 0.36
C GLY A 87 20.31 -11.25 0.64
N ASP A 88 20.89 -11.88 1.65
CA ASP A 88 20.52 -13.24 2.05
C ASP A 88 19.46 -13.28 3.15
N LYS A 89 18.90 -12.14 3.51
CA LYS A 89 17.81 -12.07 4.49
C LYS A 89 16.46 -12.05 3.79
N ASP A 90 15.48 -12.73 4.37
CA ASP A 90 14.12 -12.72 3.85
C ASP A 90 13.11 -12.84 5.00
N ASN A 91 11.84 -12.84 4.66
CA ASN A 91 10.77 -12.90 5.65
C ASN A 91 10.25 -14.32 5.89
N SER A 92 10.97 -15.34 5.48
CA SER A 92 10.56 -16.72 5.75
C SER A 92 10.38 -16.94 7.23
N GLY A 93 9.22 -17.43 7.65
CA GLY A 93 8.92 -17.67 9.05
C GLY A 93 8.66 -16.41 9.85
N GLY A 94 8.75 -15.25 9.25
CA GLY A 94 8.60 -13.96 9.94
C GLY A 94 7.40 -13.14 9.52
N GLY A 95 6.39 -13.77 8.94
CA GLY A 95 5.21 -13.05 8.48
C GLY A 95 5.15 -13.02 6.97
N GLU A 96 4.56 -14.07 6.43
CA GLU A 96 4.49 -14.25 4.98
C GLU A 96 3.14 -13.89 4.41
N GLN A 97 2.19 -13.58 5.28
CA GLN A 97 0.83 -13.28 4.86
C GLN A 97 0.33 -11.99 5.49
N ILE A 98 -0.32 -11.18 4.67
CA ILE A 98 -0.99 -9.96 5.12
C ILE A 98 -2.48 -10.24 5.03
N GLY A 99 -3.20 -10.01 6.14
CA GLY A 99 -4.63 -10.24 6.18
C GLY A 99 -5.37 -9.34 5.20
N LYS A 100 -6.65 -9.62 5.01
CA LYS A 100 -7.47 -8.88 4.07
C LYS A 100 -7.40 -7.38 4.36
N LEU A 101 -7.09 -6.60 3.33
CA LEU A 101 -7.02 -5.15 3.46
C LEU A 101 -8.42 -4.55 3.59
N GLU A 102 -8.51 -3.45 4.32
CA GLU A 102 -9.74 -2.68 4.38
C GLU A 102 -9.85 -1.83 3.13
N ALA A 103 -10.99 -1.93 2.48
CA ALA A 103 -11.24 -1.24 1.24
C ALA A 103 -11.29 0.27 1.44
N ASN A 104 -10.74 1.00 0.48
CA ASN A 104 -10.79 2.47 0.44
C ASN A 104 -10.17 3.10 1.69
N LYS A 105 -9.08 2.50 2.16
CA LYS A 105 -8.35 2.98 3.34
C LYS A 105 -6.85 2.81 3.13
N PHE A 106 -6.09 3.49 3.98
CA PHE A 106 -4.65 3.34 4.06
C PHE A 106 -4.37 2.20 5.04
N ASN A 107 -3.90 1.08 4.52
CA ASN A 107 -3.54 -0.09 5.34
C ASN A 107 -2.05 -0.07 5.61
N LYS A 108 -1.64 -0.59 6.75
CA LYS A 108 -0.23 -0.63 7.15
C LYS A 108 0.12 -1.99 7.69
N ALA A 109 1.33 -2.44 7.43
CA ALA A 109 1.85 -3.67 8.00
C ALA A 109 3.36 -3.59 8.10
N THR A 110 3.94 -4.43 8.95
CA THR A 110 5.39 -4.52 9.13
C THR A 110 5.83 -5.93 8.81
N ILE A 111 6.91 -6.04 8.06
CA ILE A 111 7.52 -7.32 7.68
C ILE A 111 8.90 -7.37 8.31
N VAL A 112 9.23 -8.51 8.92
CA VAL A 112 10.55 -8.72 9.51
C VAL A 112 11.34 -9.69 8.65
N ILE A 113 12.57 -9.31 8.32
CA ILE A 113 13.48 -10.18 7.58
C ILE A 113 14.65 -10.56 8.47
N GLN A 114 15.17 -11.76 8.24
CA GLN A 114 16.30 -12.28 9.02
C GLN A 114 17.09 -13.32 8.25
#